data_381ff36dc5972bf115a11b986a601d45
#
_entry.id   381ff36dc5972bf115a11b986a601d45
#
_cell.length_a   1.000
_cell.length_b   1.000
_cell.length_c   1.000
_cell.angle_alpha   90.00
_cell.angle_beta   90.00
_cell.angle_gamma   90.00
#
_symmetry.space_group_name_H-M   'P 1'
#
loop_
_entity.id
_entity.type
_entity.pdbx_description
1 polymer ?
#
loop_
_entity_poly.entity_id
_entity_poly.type
_entity_poly.pdbx_seq_one_letter_code
_entity_poly.pdbx_strand_id
1 'polypeptide(L)'
;MSTHLEHGSAQTAITQLYDSWLAAVRAQDVDAIMAHYVEDVLAFDAILALQFRGKPAYRKHWQMCMEMCPAGEREPVFELRDLQVQAEGDLAFAHALLRCGHKEGDRVDAGWMRLTAGLRRVKGAWKIAHEHFSAPFEMPSGKAMFHLSPDDDGSQVRPVPPGMSTVTPHIICPDAKAAIEFYRKAFNAMDMPFGCLEVDGRFLHGEIMIGDSVVMIAQEDAACGSLSPGTLKGTPVALHVYVNDVDQAWKQAIEAGARQIMPVTDMFWGDRYGVLEDPFGHRWSLATHVRDVPPEEIERAAREFMAQAPWKENA
;
A
#
# COMPACT_ATOMS: atom_id res chain seq x y z
N MET A 1 -40.46 -15.41 -26.31
CA MET A 1 -39.96 -14.30 -27.18
C MET A 1 -39.88 -12.96 -26.44
N SER A 2 -40.62 -12.72 -25.33
CA SER A 2 -40.58 -11.44 -24.57
C SER A 2 -39.27 -11.21 -23.81
N THR A 3 -38.68 -12.22 -23.19
CA THR A 3 -37.50 -12.12 -22.32
C THR A 3 -36.20 -11.66 -23.01
N HIS A 4 -35.98 -12.02 -24.27
CA HIS A 4 -34.82 -11.58 -25.05
C HIS A 4 -34.83 -10.11 -25.45
N LEU A 5 -36.02 -9.56 -25.70
CA LEU A 5 -36.19 -8.13 -26.04
C LEU A 5 -36.04 -7.22 -24.81
N GLU A 6 -36.46 -7.69 -23.64
CA GLU A 6 -36.31 -6.95 -22.37
C GLU A 6 -34.85 -6.93 -21.90
N HIS A 7 -34.08 -8.03 -22.10
CA HIS A 7 -32.66 -8.08 -21.79
C HIS A 7 -31.82 -7.08 -22.63
N GLY A 8 -32.09 -6.99 -23.95
CA GLY A 8 -31.42 -6.03 -24.83
C GLY A 8 -31.66 -4.58 -24.44
N SER A 9 -32.88 -4.25 -23.98
CA SER A 9 -33.25 -2.90 -23.57
C SER A 9 -32.62 -2.51 -22.22
N ALA A 10 -32.53 -3.44 -21.28
CA ALA A 10 -31.89 -3.20 -19.98
C ALA A 10 -30.37 -3.04 -20.11
N GLN A 11 -29.70 -3.90 -20.91
CA GLN A 11 -28.32 -3.78 -21.25
C GLN A 11 -27.98 -2.39 -21.79
N THR A 12 -28.72 -1.93 -22.81
CA THR A 12 -28.53 -0.62 -23.44
C THR A 12 -28.71 0.52 -22.43
N ALA A 13 -29.79 0.46 -21.63
CA ALA A 13 -30.06 1.51 -20.65
C ALA A 13 -29.03 1.60 -19.53
N ILE A 14 -28.50 0.45 -19.08
CA ILE A 14 -27.48 0.41 -18.04
C ILE A 14 -26.12 0.82 -18.62
N THR A 15 -25.80 0.47 -19.87
CA THR A 15 -24.61 1.01 -20.55
C THR A 15 -24.65 2.53 -20.63
N GLN A 16 -25.78 3.11 -21.05
CA GLN A 16 -25.97 4.57 -21.07
C GLN A 16 -25.86 5.22 -19.68
N LEU A 17 -26.33 4.52 -18.62
CA LEU A 17 -26.16 4.97 -17.24
C LEU A 17 -24.68 5.09 -16.91
N TYR A 18 -23.86 4.08 -17.21
CA TYR A 18 -22.42 4.12 -16.94
C TYR A 18 -21.67 5.12 -17.83
N ASP A 19 -22.06 5.32 -19.08
CA ASP A 19 -21.50 6.36 -19.94
C ASP A 19 -21.72 7.75 -19.32
N SER A 20 -22.95 8.01 -18.85
CA SER A 20 -23.29 9.25 -18.16
C SER A 20 -22.58 9.41 -16.82
N TRP A 21 -22.47 8.33 -16.05
CA TRP A 21 -21.74 8.29 -14.79
C TRP A 21 -20.24 8.61 -15.00
N LEU A 22 -19.61 7.97 -15.98
CA LEU A 22 -18.19 8.24 -16.35
C LEU A 22 -17.99 9.70 -16.78
N ALA A 23 -18.93 10.26 -17.54
CA ALA A 23 -18.88 11.67 -17.93
C ALA A 23 -18.93 12.60 -16.71
N ALA A 24 -19.82 12.30 -15.74
CA ALA A 24 -19.93 13.05 -14.49
C ALA A 24 -18.65 12.92 -13.62
N VAL A 25 -18.05 11.74 -13.55
CA VAL A 25 -16.81 11.52 -12.81
C VAL A 25 -15.64 12.30 -13.44
N ARG A 26 -15.49 12.25 -14.77
CA ARG A 26 -14.48 13.03 -15.49
C ARG A 26 -14.65 14.55 -15.34
N ALA A 27 -15.92 15.00 -15.27
CA ALA A 27 -16.25 16.40 -15.00
C ALA A 27 -16.11 16.79 -13.53
N GLN A 28 -15.83 15.84 -12.64
CA GLN A 28 -15.78 16.04 -11.18
C GLN A 28 -17.09 16.62 -10.60
N ASP A 29 -18.22 16.35 -11.26
CA ASP A 29 -19.55 16.80 -10.84
C ASP A 29 -20.19 15.78 -9.89
N VAL A 30 -20.00 16.02 -8.58
CA VAL A 30 -20.52 15.12 -7.54
C VAL A 30 -22.06 15.05 -7.55
N ASP A 31 -22.75 16.10 -7.93
CA ASP A 31 -24.21 16.09 -8.02
C ASP A 31 -24.69 15.19 -9.17
N ALA A 32 -24.04 15.30 -10.31
CA ALA A 32 -24.31 14.43 -11.46
C ALA A 32 -23.94 12.96 -11.16
N ILE A 33 -22.79 12.70 -10.49
CA ILE A 33 -22.42 11.35 -10.04
C ILE A 33 -23.53 10.79 -9.15
N MET A 34 -23.93 11.51 -8.11
CA MET A 34 -24.94 11.06 -7.15
C MET A 34 -26.33 10.91 -7.75
N ALA A 35 -26.62 11.55 -8.89
CA ALA A 35 -27.88 11.35 -9.59
C ALA A 35 -28.11 9.91 -10.07
N HIS A 36 -27.04 9.12 -10.24
CA HIS A 36 -27.10 7.72 -10.68
C HIS A 36 -27.44 6.73 -9.57
N TYR A 37 -27.40 7.13 -8.30
CA TYR A 37 -27.58 6.25 -7.14
C TYR A 37 -28.98 6.37 -6.53
N VAL A 38 -29.40 5.28 -5.88
CA VAL A 38 -30.59 5.31 -5.01
C VAL A 38 -30.26 5.99 -3.68
N GLU A 39 -31.31 6.44 -2.94
CA GLU A 39 -31.10 7.12 -1.66
C GLU A 39 -30.48 6.22 -0.58
N ASP A 40 -30.79 4.93 -0.59
CA ASP A 40 -30.31 3.91 0.35
C ASP A 40 -29.15 3.07 -0.20
N VAL A 41 -28.33 3.62 -1.09
CA VAL A 41 -27.17 2.93 -1.68
C VAL A 41 -26.26 2.35 -0.60
N LEU A 42 -25.73 1.15 -0.87
CA LEU A 42 -24.64 0.55 -0.13
C LEU A 42 -23.43 0.43 -1.06
N ALA A 43 -22.37 1.16 -0.77
CA ALA A 43 -21.14 1.08 -1.56
C ALA A 43 -20.00 0.48 -0.73
N PHE A 44 -19.27 -0.46 -1.35
CA PHE A 44 -17.99 -1.00 -0.89
C PHE A 44 -16.91 -0.42 -1.81
N ASP A 45 -16.40 0.73 -1.42
CA ASP A 45 -15.35 1.38 -2.17
C ASP A 45 -13.97 0.80 -1.80
N ALA A 46 -13.00 0.91 -2.71
CA ALA A 46 -11.66 0.38 -2.51
C ALA A 46 -10.81 1.27 -1.58
N ILE A 47 -11.29 2.44 -1.17
CA ILE A 47 -10.54 3.43 -0.39
C ILE A 47 -11.33 3.92 0.83
N LEU A 48 -10.58 4.25 1.88
CA LEU A 48 -10.95 4.92 3.13
C LEU A 48 -11.77 4.07 4.10
N ALA A 49 -12.90 3.47 3.70
CA ALA A 49 -13.76 2.75 4.62
C ALA A 49 -14.27 1.45 4.02
N LEU A 50 -14.62 0.48 4.89
CA LEU A 50 -15.17 -0.80 4.45
C LEU A 50 -16.50 -0.64 3.70
N GLN A 51 -17.28 0.39 4.02
CA GLN A 51 -18.58 0.62 3.41
C GLN A 51 -19.06 2.06 3.61
N PHE A 52 -19.89 2.50 2.68
CA PHE A 52 -20.68 3.73 2.77
C PHE A 52 -22.17 3.40 2.67
N ARG A 53 -22.94 3.82 3.67
CA ARG A 53 -24.39 3.55 3.75
C ARG A 53 -25.19 4.82 3.49
N GLY A 54 -26.02 4.78 2.46
CA GLY A 54 -26.87 5.88 2.03
C GLY A 54 -26.11 6.94 1.22
N LYS A 55 -26.89 7.60 0.38
CA LYS A 55 -26.39 8.62 -0.56
C LYS A 55 -25.66 9.79 0.09
N PRO A 56 -26.04 10.30 1.29
CA PRO A 56 -25.29 11.38 1.93
C PRO A 56 -23.85 10.99 2.33
N ALA A 57 -23.68 9.77 2.86
CA ALA A 57 -22.35 9.27 3.26
C ALA A 57 -21.46 9.05 2.02
N TYR A 58 -22.04 8.47 0.96
CA TYR A 58 -21.30 8.21 -0.27
C TYR A 58 -20.99 9.49 -1.05
N ARG A 59 -21.86 10.50 -0.99
CA ARG A 59 -21.58 11.84 -1.51
C ARG A 59 -20.37 12.48 -0.86
N LYS A 60 -20.28 12.41 0.48
CA LYS A 60 -19.14 12.95 1.22
C LYS A 60 -17.84 12.26 0.83
N HIS A 61 -17.87 10.95 0.60
CA HIS A 61 -16.72 10.19 0.10
C HIS A 61 -16.28 10.70 -1.28
N TRP A 62 -17.19 10.85 -2.23
CA TRP A 62 -16.87 11.38 -3.56
C TRP A 62 -16.31 12.80 -3.51
N GLN A 63 -16.86 13.68 -2.66
CA GLN A 63 -16.29 15.03 -2.43
C GLN A 63 -14.84 14.96 -1.99
N MET A 64 -14.53 14.11 -1.01
CA MET A 64 -13.17 13.94 -0.51
C MET A 64 -12.23 13.36 -1.59
N CYS A 65 -12.69 12.41 -2.41
CA CYS A 65 -11.90 11.90 -3.54
C CYS A 65 -11.57 13.01 -4.55
N MET A 66 -12.51 13.89 -4.86
CA MET A 66 -12.27 15.02 -5.76
C MET A 66 -11.31 16.07 -5.17
N GLU A 67 -11.39 16.32 -3.85
CA GLU A 67 -10.44 17.20 -3.14
C GLU A 67 -9.01 16.65 -3.14
N MET A 68 -8.84 15.32 -3.06
CA MET A 68 -7.52 14.67 -3.15
C MET A 68 -6.94 14.68 -4.57
N CYS A 69 -7.80 14.82 -5.59
CA CYS A 69 -7.40 14.85 -6.99
C CYS A 69 -7.99 16.11 -7.68
N PRO A 70 -7.56 17.33 -7.29
CA PRO A 70 -8.16 18.56 -7.80
C PRO A 70 -7.98 18.69 -9.31
N ALA A 71 -8.99 19.25 -9.97
CA ALA A 71 -8.92 19.60 -11.38
C ALA A 71 -7.80 20.63 -11.64
N GLY A 72 -7.11 20.50 -12.77
CA GLY A 72 -6.05 21.43 -13.15
C GLY A 72 -5.00 20.77 -14.02
N GLU A 73 -3.76 20.61 -13.51
CA GLU A 73 -2.64 20.03 -14.26
C GLU A 73 -2.79 18.52 -14.55
N ARG A 74 -3.74 17.85 -13.86
CA ARG A 74 -3.99 16.41 -13.97
C ARG A 74 -5.32 16.13 -14.64
N GLU A 75 -5.28 15.42 -15.75
CA GLU A 75 -6.46 14.97 -16.47
C GLU A 75 -6.99 13.66 -15.86
N PRO A 76 -8.29 13.59 -15.45
CA PRO A 76 -8.86 12.37 -14.91
C PRO A 76 -8.89 11.24 -15.96
N VAL A 77 -8.42 10.07 -15.58
CA VAL A 77 -8.50 8.85 -16.39
C VAL A 77 -9.57 7.96 -15.75
N PHE A 78 -10.71 7.83 -16.42
CA PHE A 78 -11.78 6.89 -16.05
C PHE A 78 -12.27 6.18 -17.30
N GLU A 79 -12.14 4.85 -17.32
CA GLU A 79 -12.47 4.00 -18.45
C GLU A 79 -13.13 2.73 -17.93
N LEU A 80 -14.26 2.35 -18.54
CA LEU A 80 -14.94 1.11 -18.25
C LEU A 80 -14.75 0.12 -19.40
N ARG A 81 -14.41 -1.14 -19.05
CA ARG A 81 -14.17 -2.20 -20.02
C ARG A 81 -14.93 -3.46 -19.64
N ASP A 82 -15.38 -4.18 -20.66
CA ASP A 82 -16.04 -5.49 -20.54
C ASP A 82 -17.31 -5.46 -19.66
N LEU A 83 -18.10 -4.40 -19.76
CA LEU A 83 -19.37 -4.28 -19.03
C LEU A 83 -20.33 -5.39 -19.45
N GLN A 84 -20.66 -6.27 -18.52
CA GLN A 84 -21.67 -7.31 -18.65
C GLN A 84 -22.85 -6.99 -17.73
N VAL A 85 -24.05 -7.16 -18.22
CA VAL A 85 -25.29 -6.88 -17.47
C VAL A 85 -26.24 -8.07 -17.59
N GLN A 86 -26.78 -8.49 -16.47
CA GLN A 86 -27.88 -9.44 -16.38
C GLN A 86 -29.04 -8.76 -15.66
N ALA A 87 -30.22 -8.73 -16.30
CA ALA A 87 -31.41 -8.05 -15.76
C ALA A 87 -32.58 -8.96 -15.73
N GLU A 88 -33.39 -8.90 -14.66
CA GLU A 88 -34.64 -9.60 -14.50
C GLU A 88 -35.66 -8.66 -13.80
N GLY A 89 -36.73 -8.29 -14.51
CA GLY A 89 -37.71 -7.33 -14.02
C GLY A 89 -37.08 -5.97 -13.69
N ASP A 90 -37.18 -5.54 -12.45
CA ASP A 90 -36.67 -4.27 -11.95
C ASP A 90 -35.30 -4.37 -11.26
N LEU A 91 -34.65 -5.52 -11.33
CA LEU A 91 -33.32 -5.76 -10.77
C LEU A 91 -32.33 -6.08 -11.87
N ALA A 92 -31.08 -5.63 -11.68
CA ALA A 92 -29.97 -5.99 -12.54
C ALA A 92 -28.70 -6.17 -11.73
N PHE A 93 -27.86 -7.06 -12.24
CA PHE A 93 -26.49 -7.26 -11.81
C PHE A 93 -25.56 -6.86 -12.95
N ALA A 94 -24.51 -6.10 -12.64
CA ALA A 94 -23.51 -5.70 -13.61
C ALA A 94 -22.12 -5.92 -13.05
N HIS A 95 -21.17 -6.25 -13.93
CA HIS A 95 -19.75 -6.27 -13.60
C HIS A 95 -18.92 -5.75 -14.78
N ALA A 96 -17.78 -5.17 -14.45
CA ALA A 96 -16.85 -4.60 -15.41
C ALA A 96 -15.43 -4.48 -14.82
N LEU A 97 -14.48 -4.10 -15.66
CA LEU A 97 -13.21 -3.56 -15.24
C LEU A 97 -13.25 -2.04 -15.36
N LEU A 98 -12.84 -1.35 -14.30
CA LEU A 98 -12.73 0.10 -14.24
C LEU A 98 -11.29 0.52 -14.15
N ARG A 99 -10.81 1.33 -15.09
CA ARG A 99 -9.54 2.03 -14.97
C ARG A 99 -9.78 3.39 -14.33
N CYS A 100 -9.05 3.69 -13.27
CA CYS A 100 -9.13 4.99 -12.63
C CYS A 100 -7.75 5.51 -12.23
N GLY A 101 -7.60 6.83 -12.30
CA GLY A 101 -6.38 7.54 -11.99
C GLY A 101 -6.32 8.89 -12.69
N HIS A 102 -5.12 9.33 -13.05
CA HIS A 102 -4.90 10.61 -13.72
C HIS A 102 -3.76 10.54 -14.74
N LYS A 103 -3.75 11.52 -15.62
CA LYS A 103 -2.69 11.77 -16.58
C LYS A 103 -2.09 13.16 -16.33
N GLU A 104 -0.76 13.25 -16.36
CA GLU A 104 0.00 14.48 -16.20
C GLU A 104 1.06 14.53 -17.31
N GLY A 105 0.86 15.40 -18.30
CA GLY A 105 1.66 15.37 -19.54
C GLY A 105 1.53 14.02 -20.26
N ASP A 106 2.66 13.35 -20.51
CA ASP A 106 2.69 12.02 -21.12
C ASP A 106 2.61 10.86 -20.11
N ARG A 107 2.69 11.17 -18.82
CA ARG A 107 2.63 10.16 -17.77
C ARG A 107 1.19 9.85 -17.39
N VAL A 108 0.84 8.57 -17.48
CA VAL A 108 -0.45 8.04 -17.00
C VAL A 108 -0.22 7.28 -15.72
N ASP A 109 -0.85 7.74 -14.64
CA ASP A 109 -0.89 7.07 -13.33
C ASP A 109 -2.33 6.61 -13.07
N ALA A 110 -2.66 5.45 -13.62
CA ALA A 110 -4.00 4.88 -13.56
C ALA A 110 -3.93 3.36 -13.50
N GLY A 111 -4.73 2.77 -12.62
CA GLY A 111 -4.80 1.33 -12.39
C GLY A 111 -6.16 0.73 -12.71
N TRP A 112 -6.21 -0.58 -12.94
CA TRP A 112 -7.44 -1.33 -13.16
C TRP A 112 -7.96 -1.92 -11.86
N MET A 113 -9.26 -1.78 -11.68
CA MET A 113 -10.02 -2.37 -10.58
C MET A 113 -11.20 -3.18 -11.12
N ARG A 114 -11.77 -4.02 -10.27
CA ARG A 114 -13.01 -4.74 -10.53
C ARG A 114 -14.18 -3.93 -10.01
N LEU A 115 -15.18 -3.77 -10.85
CA LEU A 115 -16.48 -3.19 -10.51
C LEU A 115 -17.52 -4.30 -10.51
N THR A 116 -18.32 -4.38 -9.46
CA THR A 116 -19.56 -5.16 -9.39
C THR A 116 -20.66 -4.27 -8.89
N ALA A 117 -21.84 -4.30 -9.53
CA ALA A 117 -22.94 -3.45 -9.14
C ALA A 117 -24.29 -4.20 -9.17
N GLY A 118 -25.11 -3.91 -8.17
CA GLY A 118 -26.52 -4.22 -8.15
C GLY A 118 -27.34 -2.97 -8.50
N LEU A 119 -28.19 -3.06 -9.49
CA LEU A 119 -29.04 -1.97 -9.92
C LEU A 119 -30.51 -2.30 -9.71
N ARG A 120 -31.32 -1.29 -9.48
CA ARG A 120 -32.78 -1.42 -9.47
C ARG A 120 -33.42 -0.30 -10.25
N ARG A 121 -34.62 -0.59 -10.81
CA ARG A 121 -35.40 0.39 -11.53
C ARG A 121 -36.25 1.19 -10.54
N VAL A 122 -36.10 2.51 -10.55
CA VAL A 122 -36.81 3.44 -9.67
C VAL A 122 -37.54 4.44 -10.56
N LYS A 123 -38.86 4.45 -10.50
CA LYS A 123 -39.71 5.31 -11.34
C LYS A 123 -39.39 5.21 -12.85
N GLY A 124 -39.11 3.98 -13.31
CA GLY A 124 -38.79 3.68 -14.71
C GLY A 124 -37.34 3.87 -15.12
N ALA A 125 -36.48 4.44 -14.29
CA ALA A 125 -35.04 4.64 -14.55
C ALA A 125 -34.17 3.67 -13.73
N TRP A 126 -33.13 3.13 -14.34
CA TRP A 126 -32.14 2.35 -13.64
C TRP A 126 -31.29 3.23 -12.69
N LYS A 127 -31.01 2.72 -11.49
CA LYS A 127 -30.19 3.37 -10.49
C LYS A 127 -29.28 2.34 -9.82
N ILE A 128 -28.06 2.74 -9.45
CA ILE A 128 -27.12 1.93 -8.71
C ILE A 128 -27.60 1.85 -7.24
N ALA A 129 -27.87 0.64 -6.77
CA ALA A 129 -28.31 0.37 -5.41
C ALA A 129 -27.19 -0.21 -4.55
N HIS A 130 -26.26 -0.90 -5.20
CA HIS A 130 -25.03 -1.41 -4.60
C HIS A 130 -23.92 -1.32 -5.62
N GLU A 131 -22.71 -1.02 -5.15
CA GLU A 131 -21.51 -1.21 -5.95
C GLU A 131 -20.33 -1.64 -5.08
N HIS A 132 -19.39 -2.34 -5.69
CA HIS A 132 -18.19 -2.83 -5.05
C HIS A 132 -17.00 -2.64 -6.00
N PHE A 133 -16.03 -1.88 -5.55
CA PHE A 133 -14.74 -1.74 -6.19
C PHE A 133 -13.70 -2.55 -5.44
N SER A 134 -12.87 -3.30 -6.15
CA SER A 134 -11.77 -4.05 -5.55
C SER A 134 -10.58 -4.16 -6.49
N ALA A 135 -9.39 -4.22 -5.91
CA ALA A 135 -8.17 -4.59 -6.61
C ALA A 135 -7.66 -5.94 -6.08
N PRO A 136 -6.97 -6.76 -6.90
CA PRO A 136 -6.19 -7.85 -6.38
C PRO A 136 -5.09 -7.32 -5.45
N PHE A 137 -4.69 -8.12 -4.48
CA PHE A 137 -3.53 -7.81 -3.64
C PHE A 137 -2.48 -8.92 -3.71
N GLU A 138 -1.24 -8.56 -3.54
CA GLU A 138 -0.13 -9.49 -3.50
C GLU A 138 -0.05 -10.13 -2.11
N MET A 139 -0.14 -11.47 -2.06
CA MET A 139 -0.25 -12.22 -0.79
C MET A 139 0.89 -11.95 0.21
N PRO A 140 2.17 -11.93 -0.20
CA PRO A 140 3.25 -11.70 0.77
C PRO A 140 3.28 -10.29 1.35
N SER A 141 3.06 -9.27 0.54
CA SER A 141 3.19 -7.86 0.95
C SER A 141 1.86 -7.22 1.38
N GLY A 142 0.72 -7.83 1.03
CA GLY A 142 -0.61 -7.23 1.20
C GLY A 142 -0.87 -6.00 0.32
N LYS A 143 0.04 -5.65 -0.60
CA LYS A 143 -0.08 -4.46 -1.45
C LYS A 143 -1.09 -4.68 -2.58
N ALA A 144 -1.92 -3.68 -2.85
CA ALA A 144 -2.85 -3.70 -3.98
C ALA A 144 -2.10 -3.68 -5.32
N MET A 145 -2.57 -4.50 -6.27
CA MET A 145 -1.91 -4.74 -7.56
C MET A 145 -2.56 -3.89 -8.67
N PHE A 146 -2.50 -2.57 -8.56
CA PHE A 146 -3.08 -1.64 -9.56
C PHE A 146 -2.36 -1.62 -10.91
N HIS A 147 -1.16 -2.22 -10.99
CA HIS A 147 -0.38 -2.31 -12.22
C HIS A 147 -0.88 -3.39 -13.19
N LEU A 148 -1.80 -4.27 -12.75
CA LEU A 148 -2.36 -5.30 -13.62
C LEU A 148 -3.20 -4.67 -14.73
N SER A 149 -3.14 -5.26 -15.93
CA SER A 149 -3.91 -4.84 -17.10
C SER A 149 -4.79 -5.99 -17.61
N PRO A 150 -5.99 -5.72 -18.13
CA PRO A 150 -6.81 -6.73 -18.80
C PRO A 150 -6.11 -7.39 -20.01
N ASP A 151 -5.16 -6.69 -20.62
CA ASP A 151 -4.41 -7.15 -21.78
C ASP A 151 -3.08 -7.84 -21.39
N ASP A 152 -2.80 -7.95 -20.08
CA ASP A 152 -1.58 -8.56 -19.59
C ASP A 152 -1.72 -10.10 -19.62
N ASP A 153 -0.97 -10.72 -20.49
CA ASP A 153 -0.89 -12.18 -20.63
C ASP A 153 0.12 -12.83 -19.65
N GLY A 154 0.66 -12.03 -18.70
CA GLY A 154 1.68 -12.46 -17.76
C GLY A 154 3.08 -12.53 -18.34
N SER A 155 3.28 -12.12 -19.60
CA SER A 155 4.60 -12.11 -20.26
C SER A 155 5.40 -10.84 -19.97
N GLN A 156 4.75 -9.76 -19.49
CA GLN A 156 5.42 -8.50 -19.18
C GLN A 156 6.31 -8.62 -17.95
N VAL A 157 7.61 -8.38 -18.15
CA VAL A 157 8.56 -8.24 -17.03
C VAL A 157 8.31 -6.93 -16.31
N ARG A 158 8.03 -7.01 -15.02
CA ARG A 158 7.82 -5.83 -14.18
C ARG A 158 9.16 -5.16 -13.84
N PRO A 159 9.29 -3.81 -14.02
CA PRO A 159 10.51 -3.09 -13.64
C PRO A 159 10.87 -3.22 -12.15
N VAL A 160 9.85 -3.33 -11.28
CA VAL A 160 10.01 -3.67 -9.86
C VAL A 160 9.46 -5.09 -9.68
N PRO A 161 10.31 -6.07 -9.28
CA PRO A 161 9.87 -7.44 -9.10
C PRO A 161 8.76 -7.58 -8.04
N PRO A 162 7.91 -8.62 -8.13
CA PRO A 162 6.90 -8.89 -7.11
C PRO A 162 7.50 -8.96 -5.70
N GLY A 163 6.82 -8.34 -4.72
CA GLY A 163 7.27 -8.30 -3.33
C GLY A 163 8.33 -7.24 -3.02
N MET A 164 8.98 -6.66 -4.03
CA MET A 164 9.99 -5.62 -3.85
C MET A 164 9.37 -4.23 -3.71
N SER A 165 10.13 -3.32 -3.10
CA SER A 165 9.82 -1.90 -3.03
C SER A 165 10.78 -1.11 -3.91
N THR A 166 10.40 0.13 -4.31
CA THR A 166 11.27 1.03 -5.09
C THR A 166 12.62 1.25 -4.40
N VAL A 167 12.62 1.33 -3.06
CA VAL A 167 13.84 1.32 -2.25
C VAL A 167 13.81 0.03 -1.43
N THR A 168 14.72 -0.88 -1.74
CA THR A 168 14.89 -2.14 -1.03
C THR A 168 16.24 -2.11 -0.33
N PRO A 169 16.31 -2.22 1.00
CA PRO A 169 17.57 -2.27 1.72
C PRO A 169 18.42 -3.45 1.24
N HIS A 170 19.73 -3.19 1.05
CA HIS A 170 20.70 -4.23 0.76
C HIS A 170 21.85 -4.10 1.77
N ILE A 171 21.96 -5.08 2.67
CA ILE A 171 22.94 -5.07 3.76
C ILE A 171 24.05 -6.08 3.52
N ILE A 172 25.24 -5.72 3.95
CA ILE A 172 26.44 -6.53 3.78
C ILE A 172 26.86 -7.08 5.14
N CYS A 173 26.94 -8.40 5.27
CA CYS A 173 27.26 -9.06 6.51
C CYS A 173 28.55 -9.88 6.38
N PRO A 174 29.39 -9.94 7.43
CA PRO A 174 30.61 -10.77 7.42
C PRO A 174 30.26 -12.26 7.35
N ASP A 175 29.09 -12.65 7.85
CA ASP A 175 28.50 -13.98 7.71
C ASP A 175 27.00 -13.82 7.40
N ALA A 176 26.68 -13.89 6.12
CA ALA A 176 25.31 -13.66 5.63
C ALA A 176 24.33 -14.77 6.08
N LYS A 177 24.80 -16.02 6.24
CA LYS A 177 23.95 -17.12 6.74
C LYS A 177 23.59 -16.92 8.19
N ALA A 178 24.58 -16.61 9.01
CA ALA A 178 24.35 -16.30 10.42
C ALA A 178 23.45 -15.07 10.60
N ALA A 179 23.55 -14.08 9.70
CA ALA A 179 22.69 -12.90 9.69
C ALA A 179 21.22 -13.26 9.42
N ILE A 180 20.94 -14.09 8.42
CA ILE A 180 19.59 -14.57 8.13
C ILE A 180 19.01 -15.30 9.34
N GLU A 181 19.78 -16.21 9.96
CA GLU A 181 19.32 -16.91 11.16
C GLU A 181 19.05 -15.97 12.35
N PHE A 182 19.88 -14.94 12.51
CA PHE A 182 19.62 -13.91 13.51
C PHE A 182 18.32 -13.15 13.23
N TYR A 183 18.09 -12.67 11.99
CA TYR A 183 16.89 -11.91 11.66
C TYR A 183 15.61 -12.74 11.74
N ARG A 184 15.68 -14.05 11.45
CA ARG A 184 14.55 -14.96 11.73
C ARG A 184 14.19 -14.98 13.20
N LYS A 185 15.18 -15.03 14.09
CA LYS A 185 14.98 -15.06 15.54
C LYS A 185 14.61 -13.69 16.11
N ALA A 186 15.27 -12.63 15.65
CA ALA A 186 15.14 -11.29 16.20
C ALA A 186 13.86 -10.56 15.71
N PHE A 187 13.52 -10.73 14.43
CA PHE A 187 12.47 -9.94 13.75
C PHE A 187 11.39 -10.80 13.10
N ASN A 188 11.35 -12.10 13.37
CA ASN A 188 10.44 -13.06 12.72
C ASN A 188 10.53 -13.00 11.19
N ALA A 189 11.75 -12.79 10.67
CA ALA A 189 11.98 -12.71 9.24
C ALA A 189 11.61 -14.03 8.56
N MET A 190 10.95 -13.93 7.39
CA MET A 190 10.55 -15.05 6.56
C MET A 190 11.44 -15.13 5.32
N ASP A 191 11.68 -16.34 4.83
CA ASP A 191 12.40 -16.54 3.58
C ASP A 191 11.55 -16.10 2.39
N MET A 192 12.18 -15.44 1.45
CA MET A 192 11.56 -15.15 0.17
C MET A 192 11.61 -16.37 -0.76
N PRO A 193 10.67 -16.49 -1.74
CA PRO A 193 10.63 -17.63 -2.67
C PRO A 193 11.93 -17.84 -3.45
N PHE A 194 12.70 -16.77 -3.71
CA PHE A 194 13.99 -16.85 -4.37
C PHE A 194 15.09 -17.43 -3.45
N GLY A 195 14.86 -17.38 -2.13
CA GLY A 195 15.76 -17.97 -1.13
C GLY A 195 17.16 -17.36 -1.11
N CYS A 196 18.15 -18.26 -1.00
CA CYS A 196 19.57 -17.89 -0.98
C CYS A 196 20.27 -18.43 -2.24
N LEU A 197 21.10 -17.61 -2.86
CA LEU A 197 21.96 -18.00 -3.97
C LEU A 197 23.36 -18.32 -3.45
N GLU A 198 23.78 -19.58 -3.63
CA GLU A 198 25.12 -20.05 -3.34
C GLU A 198 25.74 -20.68 -4.57
N VAL A 199 27.03 -20.42 -4.78
CA VAL A 199 27.81 -21.04 -5.86
C VAL A 199 29.12 -21.54 -5.28
N ASP A 200 29.45 -22.80 -5.48
CA ASP A 200 30.67 -23.44 -4.98
C ASP A 200 30.94 -23.23 -3.46
N GLY A 201 29.84 -23.26 -2.67
CA GLY A 201 29.88 -23.06 -1.23
C GLY A 201 30.02 -21.60 -0.78
N ARG A 202 30.07 -20.67 -1.72
CA ARG A 202 30.11 -19.22 -1.45
C ARG A 202 28.70 -18.64 -1.51
N PHE A 203 28.29 -17.97 -0.42
CA PHE A 203 27.03 -17.21 -0.37
C PHE A 203 27.18 -15.93 -1.19
N LEU A 204 26.32 -15.73 -2.17
CA LEU A 204 26.32 -14.55 -3.02
C LEU A 204 25.20 -13.57 -2.65
N HIS A 205 23.98 -14.07 -2.43
CA HIS A 205 22.81 -13.25 -2.23
C HIS A 205 21.73 -14.00 -1.45
N GLY A 206 20.99 -13.29 -0.62
CA GLY A 206 19.78 -13.80 0.02
C GLY A 206 18.75 -12.70 0.20
N GLU A 207 17.51 -13.09 0.33
CA GLU A 207 16.37 -12.22 0.52
C GLU A 207 15.52 -12.72 1.68
N ILE A 208 15.21 -11.84 2.61
CA ILE A 208 14.28 -12.09 3.72
C ILE A 208 13.21 -11.02 3.74
N MET A 209 12.06 -11.36 4.29
CA MET A 209 10.96 -10.42 4.53
C MET A 209 10.81 -10.17 6.03
N ILE A 210 10.88 -8.91 6.44
CA ILE A 210 10.59 -8.43 7.80
C ILE A 210 9.31 -7.61 7.72
N GLY A 211 8.23 -8.11 8.34
CA GLY A 211 6.90 -7.50 8.16
C GLY A 211 6.45 -7.57 6.70
N ASP A 212 6.28 -6.42 6.06
CA ASP A 212 5.91 -6.25 4.64
C ASP A 212 7.09 -5.84 3.75
N SER A 213 8.31 -5.80 4.29
CA SER A 213 9.47 -5.21 3.63
C SER A 213 10.56 -6.24 3.39
N VAL A 214 11.05 -6.29 2.14
CA VAL A 214 12.17 -7.16 1.77
C VAL A 214 13.50 -6.50 2.14
N VAL A 215 14.41 -7.29 2.70
CA VAL A 215 15.79 -6.93 2.95
C VAL A 215 16.70 -7.91 2.19
N MET A 216 17.53 -7.38 1.31
CA MET A 216 18.55 -8.13 0.60
C MET A 216 19.81 -8.27 1.48
N ILE A 217 20.44 -9.42 1.45
CA ILE A 217 21.63 -9.72 2.26
C ILE A 217 22.72 -10.30 1.36
N ALA A 218 23.91 -9.76 1.45
CA ALA A 218 25.06 -10.32 0.77
C ALA A 218 26.22 -10.58 1.75
N GLN A 219 27.07 -11.53 1.36
CA GLN A 219 28.34 -11.80 2.04
C GLN A 219 29.33 -10.66 1.79
N GLU A 220 30.07 -10.26 2.81
CA GLU A 220 31.16 -9.32 2.66
C GLU A 220 32.18 -9.81 1.63
N ASP A 221 32.57 -8.92 0.71
CA ASP A 221 33.58 -9.16 -0.30
C ASP A 221 34.42 -7.90 -0.56
N ALA A 222 35.58 -7.81 0.05
CA ALA A 222 36.48 -6.67 -0.10
C ALA A 222 36.99 -6.47 -1.53
N ALA A 223 37.05 -7.53 -2.34
CA ALA A 223 37.46 -7.42 -3.74
C ALA A 223 36.46 -6.69 -4.61
N CYS A 224 35.18 -6.77 -4.24
CA CYS A 224 34.06 -6.05 -4.91
C CYS A 224 33.70 -4.72 -4.20
N GLY A 225 34.39 -4.36 -3.12
CA GLY A 225 34.08 -3.17 -2.34
C GLY A 225 32.85 -3.31 -1.45
N SER A 226 32.28 -4.50 -1.31
CA SER A 226 31.15 -4.79 -0.43
C SER A 226 31.66 -5.05 0.98
N LEU A 227 31.63 -4.02 1.83
CA LEU A 227 32.19 -4.06 3.18
C LEU A 227 31.10 -4.03 4.25
N SER A 228 31.25 -4.82 5.29
CA SER A 228 30.36 -4.85 6.44
C SER A 228 30.64 -3.67 7.39
N PRO A 229 29.67 -3.32 8.26
CA PRO A 229 29.87 -2.30 9.29
C PRO A 229 31.05 -2.55 10.19
N GLY A 230 31.37 -3.82 10.49
CA GLY A 230 32.55 -4.20 11.28
C GLY A 230 33.86 -3.80 10.61
N THR A 231 34.02 -4.05 9.33
CA THR A 231 35.20 -3.66 8.53
C THR A 231 35.28 -2.14 8.37
N LEU A 232 34.16 -1.46 8.16
CA LEU A 232 34.05 0.01 8.05
C LEU A 232 34.21 0.72 9.40
N LYS A 233 34.16 -0.02 10.52
CA LYS A 233 34.13 0.51 11.90
C LYS A 233 32.96 1.43 12.18
N GLY A 234 31.81 1.20 11.53
CA GLY A 234 30.57 1.93 11.72
C GLY A 234 29.60 1.81 10.54
N THR A 235 28.42 2.37 10.72
CA THR A 235 27.38 2.44 9.69
C THR A 235 26.73 3.83 9.69
N PRO A 236 26.54 4.47 8.53
CA PRO A 236 25.83 5.73 8.42
C PRO A 236 24.29 5.53 8.30
N VAL A 237 23.81 4.29 8.22
CA VAL A 237 22.42 3.94 8.00
C VAL A 237 21.87 3.20 9.21
N ALA A 238 20.66 3.57 9.64
CA ALA A 238 19.84 2.79 10.53
C ALA A 238 18.60 2.30 9.77
N LEU A 239 18.24 1.04 9.95
CA LEU A 239 17.01 0.46 9.44
C LEU A 239 15.91 0.66 10.49
N HIS A 240 14.79 1.28 10.09
CA HIS A 240 13.69 1.55 11.00
C HIS A 240 12.55 0.56 10.76
N VAL A 241 12.07 -0.05 11.84
CA VAL A 241 11.02 -1.08 11.78
C VAL A 241 9.87 -0.69 12.71
N TYR A 242 8.69 -0.51 12.16
CA TYR A 242 7.48 -0.42 12.94
C TYR A 242 6.95 -1.81 13.28
N VAL A 243 6.59 -1.99 14.55
CA VAL A 243 6.04 -3.24 15.09
C VAL A 243 4.81 -2.95 15.94
N ASN A 244 3.93 -3.95 16.11
CA ASN A 244 2.72 -3.80 16.93
C ASN A 244 3.03 -3.63 18.44
N ASP A 245 4.12 -4.22 18.92
CA ASP A 245 4.58 -4.16 20.31
C ASP A 245 6.10 -4.09 20.33
N VAL A 246 6.62 -2.88 20.52
CA VAL A 246 8.06 -2.64 20.53
C VAL A 246 8.76 -3.26 21.73
N ASP A 247 8.11 -3.35 22.90
CA ASP A 247 8.71 -3.94 24.08
C ASP A 247 8.94 -5.46 23.88
N GLN A 248 7.96 -6.14 23.29
CA GLN A 248 8.08 -7.56 22.93
C GLN A 248 9.15 -7.77 21.86
N ALA A 249 9.13 -7.01 20.77
CA ALA A 249 10.11 -7.10 19.69
C ALA A 249 11.52 -6.78 20.16
N TRP A 250 11.67 -5.78 21.03
CA TRP A 250 12.92 -5.43 21.67
C TRP A 250 13.51 -6.59 22.48
N LYS A 251 12.72 -7.15 23.38
CA LYS A 251 13.13 -8.31 24.20
C LYS A 251 13.60 -9.47 23.32
N GLN A 252 12.82 -9.79 22.29
CA GLN A 252 13.14 -10.86 21.35
C GLN A 252 14.47 -10.60 20.63
N ALA A 253 14.71 -9.38 20.17
CA ALA A 253 15.96 -9.03 19.48
C ALA A 253 17.19 -9.10 20.41
N ILE A 254 17.05 -8.64 21.66
CA ILE A 254 18.12 -8.73 22.67
C ILE A 254 18.41 -10.21 23.01
N GLU A 255 17.39 -11.04 23.20
CA GLU A 255 17.54 -12.48 23.46
C GLU A 255 18.19 -13.21 22.26
N ALA A 256 17.96 -12.73 21.04
CA ALA A 256 18.61 -13.23 19.82
C ALA A 256 20.09 -12.81 19.70
N GLY A 257 20.56 -11.82 20.49
CA GLY A 257 21.95 -11.39 20.52
C GLY A 257 22.19 -9.94 20.07
N ALA A 258 21.15 -9.13 19.86
CA ALA A 258 21.31 -7.71 19.60
C ALA A 258 21.85 -6.96 20.83
N ARG A 259 22.59 -5.88 20.59
CA ARG A 259 23.12 -4.99 21.61
C ARG A 259 22.29 -3.71 21.69
N GLN A 260 21.86 -3.35 22.90
CA GLN A 260 21.19 -2.09 23.14
C GLN A 260 22.10 -0.89 22.85
N ILE A 261 21.63 0.06 22.06
CA ILE A 261 22.22 1.38 21.85
C ILE A 261 21.43 2.45 22.62
N MET A 262 20.11 2.46 22.46
CA MET A 262 19.20 3.34 23.17
C MET A 262 18.02 2.50 23.66
N PRO A 263 17.66 2.54 24.95
CA PRO A 263 16.53 1.77 25.48
C PRO A 263 15.20 2.24 24.89
N VAL A 264 14.22 1.35 24.91
CA VAL A 264 12.84 1.72 24.52
C VAL A 264 12.31 2.80 25.45
N THR A 265 11.85 3.90 24.86
CA THR A 265 11.37 5.10 25.58
C THR A 265 10.24 5.74 24.77
N ASP A 266 9.28 6.35 25.46
CA ASP A 266 8.24 7.14 24.80
C ASP A 266 8.82 8.45 24.28
N MET A 267 8.65 8.69 22.98
CA MET A 267 9.22 9.84 22.30
C MET A 267 8.16 10.93 22.08
N PHE A 268 8.60 12.17 22.04
CA PHE A 268 7.73 13.33 21.92
C PHE A 268 6.93 13.40 20.60
N TRP A 269 7.36 12.67 19.58
CA TRP A 269 6.65 12.59 18.30
C TRP A 269 5.56 11.53 18.24
N GLY A 270 5.34 10.80 19.34
CA GLY A 270 4.23 9.86 19.45
C GLY A 270 4.56 8.39 19.29
N ASP A 271 5.84 8.05 19.16
CA ASP A 271 6.28 6.66 19.11
C ASP A 271 6.91 6.23 20.45
N ARG A 272 6.70 4.97 20.79
CA ARG A 272 7.53 4.25 21.73
C ARG A 272 8.66 3.61 20.93
N TYR A 273 9.94 4.00 21.18
CA TYR A 273 11.06 3.86 20.27
C TYR A 273 12.34 3.44 21.00
N GLY A 274 13.15 2.59 20.36
CA GLY A 274 14.48 2.23 20.83
C GLY A 274 15.44 1.92 19.68
N VAL A 275 16.77 1.92 19.96
CA VAL A 275 17.82 1.62 18.96
C VAL A 275 18.69 0.50 19.47
N LEU A 276 18.89 -0.51 18.63
CA LEU A 276 19.82 -1.62 18.87
C LEU A 276 20.82 -1.77 17.70
N GLU A 277 21.85 -2.51 17.94
CA GLU A 277 22.83 -2.94 16.96
C GLU A 277 22.83 -4.47 16.90
N ASP A 278 22.77 -5.01 15.69
CA ASP A 278 22.82 -6.45 15.49
C ASP A 278 24.26 -6.99 15.65
N PRO A 279 24.46 -8.32 15.71
CA PRO A 279 25.80 -8.92 15.85
C PRO A 279 26.74 -8.62 14.68
N PHE A 280 26.22 -8.08 13.57
CA PHE A 280 26.99 -7.79 12.35
C PHE A 280 27.30 -6.29 12.20
N GLY A 281 26.85 -5.48 13.18
CA GLY A 281 27.14 -4.04 13.28
C GLY A 281 26.10 -3.13 12.59
N HIS A 282 25.02 -3.66 12.05
CA HIS A 282 23.95 -2.84 11.51
C HIS A 282 23.08 -2.27 12.62
N ARG A 283 22.65 -1.02 12.46
CA ARG A 283 21.76 -0.36 13.41
C ARG A 283 20.31 -0.52 12.99
N TRP A 284 19.47 -0.87 13.97
CA TRP A 284 18.05 -1.03 13.84
C TRP A 284 17.35 -0.16 14.87
N SER A 285 16.39 0.63 14.43
CA SER A 285 15.46 1.30 15.33
C SER A 285 14.12 0.60 15.28
N LEU A 286 13.57 0.27 16.43
CA LEU A 286 12.27 -0.35 16.57
C LEU A 286 11.29 0.66 17.16
N ALA A 287 10.07 0.70 16.63
CA ALA A 287 9.03 1.59 17.14
C ALA A 287 7.63 0.96 17.10
N THR A 288 6.80 1.39 18.03
CA THR A 288 5.34 1.29 17.96
C THR A 288 4.78 2.70 17.98
N HIS A 289 3.97 3.06 17.00
CA HIS A 289 3.24 4.31 17.01
C HIS A 289 2.11 4.22 18.04
N VAL A 290 2.16 5.04 19.08
CA VAL A 290 1.24 4.96 20.22
C VAL A 290 0.31 6.17 20.33
N ARG A 291 0.63 7.26 19.62
CA ARG A 291 -0.17 8.48 19.66
C ARG A 291 0.07 9.38 18.45
N ASP A 292 -0.99 9.82 17.79
CA ASP A 292 -0.93 10.91 16.82
C ASP A 292 -0.66 12.23 17.54
N VAL A 293 0.40 12.94 17.16
CA VAL A 293 0.81 14.21 17.77
C VAL A 293 0.69 15.33 16.75
N PRO A 294 -0.04 16.43 17.05
CA PRO A 294 -0.11 17.58 16.17
C PRO A 294 1.28 18.18 15.88
N PRO A 295 1.54 18.67 14.65
CA PRO A 295 2.85 19.22 14.26
C PRO A 295 3.38 20.32 15.20
N GLU A 296 2.50 21.20 15.66
CA GLU A 296 2.86 22.30 16.59
C GLU A 296 3.30 21.78 17.97
N GLU A 297 2.72 20.66 18.44
CA GLU A 297 3.14 20.00 19.68
C GLU A 297 4.51 19.34 19.50
N ILE A 298 4.75 18.67 18.36
CA ILE A 298 6.04 18.08 17.99
C ILE A 298 7.13 19.17 17.99
N GLU A 299 6.89 20.31 17.33
CA GLU A 299 7.86 21.40 17.26
C GLU A 299 8.22 21.95 18.63
N ARG A 300 7.22 22.17 19.50
CA ARG A 300 7.44 22.64 20.86
C ARG A 300 8.29 21.66 21.66
N ALA A 301 7.88 20.38 21.68
CA ALA A 301 8.56 19.34 22.43
C ALA A 301 9.99 19.07 21.89
N ALA A 302 10.19 19.18 20.57
CA ALA A 302 11.51 19.09 19.97
C ALA A 302 12.47 20.20 20.47
N ARG A 303 11.98 21.45 20.60
CA ARG A 303 12.76 22.56 21.15
C ARG A 303 13.16 22.30 22.61
N GLU A 304 12.23 21.78 23.41
CA GLU A 304 12.49 21.43 24.82
C GLU A 304 13.51 20.28 24.91
N PHE A 305 13.35 19.23 24.10
CA PHE A 305 14.27 18.12 24.02
C PHE A 305 15.69 18.58 23.63
N MET A 306 15.80 19.39 22.57
CA MET A 306 17.09 19.96 22.14
C MET A 306 17.71 20.89 23.19
N ALA A 307 16.92 21.56 24.01
CA ALA A 307 17.44 22.41 25.08
C ALA A 307 18.08 21.61 26.22
N GLN A 308 17.62 20.37 26.45
CA GLN A 308 18.09 19.47 27.50
C GLN A 308 19.17 18.49 27.02
N ALA A 309 19.44 18.47 25.71
CA ALA A 309 20.31 17.47 25.12
C ALA A 309 21.81 17.66 25.45
N PRO A 310 22.52 16.60 25.85
CA PRO A 310 23.91 16.70 26.34
C PRO A 310 24.97 16.97 25.26
N TRP A 311 24.62 16.94 23.97
CA TRP A 311 25.56 17.18 22.86
C TRP A 311 25.91 18.67 22.61
N LYS A 312 25.33 19.59 23.37
CA LYS A 312 25.67 21.02 23.28
C LYS A 312 27.07 21.38 23.80
N GLU A 313 27.71 20.49 24.57
CA GLU A 313 29.00 20.78 25.19
C GLU A 313 30.21 20.43 24.31
N ASN A 314 30.01 19.81 23.12
CA ASN A 314 31.09 19.34 22.24
C ASN A 314 31.00 19.84 20.78
N ALA A 315 30.31 20.95 20.52
CA ALA A 315 30.24 21.55 19.19
C ALA A 315 31.17 22.77 19.05
#